data_79c367cf70d64ce307fe7f860e0767e8
#
_entry.id   79c367cf70d64ce307fe7f860e0767e8
#
_cell.length_a   1.000
_cell.length_b   1.000
_cell.length_c   1.000
_cell.angle_alpha   90.00
_cell.angle_beta   90.00
_cell.angle_gamma   90.00
#
_symmetry.space_group_name_H-M   'P 1'
#
loop_
_entity.id
_entity.type
_entity.pdbx_description
1 polymer ?
#
loop_
_entity_poly.entity_id
_entity_poly.type
_entity_poly.pdbx_seq_one_letter_code
_entity_poly.pdbx_strand_id
1 'polypeptide(L)'
;MPRVLLIEDDPAVREGARLALRRQGHEVAAAETGEEGLGRLRSFRPDVVVLDLMLPGVSGLEVCRRIRADSQVPIIMVTAMGDDVDIVVGLETGADDYVVKPVQARVLEARIRAVLRRVEAAPSPDGGVPAAETYGELRIDRAGLTVTCRGAAVPLAPSELRLLLTLSAAPGRVFSRQQLLQAVWEHSYHGDARLVDACVKRLRTKIGEPSRQPRYIQTVRGFGYRFDSPR
;
A
#
# COMPACT_ATOMS: atom_id res chain seq x y z
N MET A 1 7.91 6.93 -17.99
CA MET A 1 7.94 5.45 -17.95
C MET A 1 8.11 5.04 -16.50
N PRO A 2 7.18 4.29 -15.93
CA PRO A 2 7.31 3.84 -14.54
C PRO A 2 8.51 2.92 -14.35
N ARG A 3 9.19 3.09 -13.22
CA ARG A 3 10.40 2.34 -12.84
C ARG A 3 10.01 1.25 -11.86
N VAL A 4 10.20 -0.01 -12.23
CA VAL A 4 9.84 -1.18 -11.43
C VAL A 4 11.11 -1.86 -10.93
N LEU A 5 11.22 -2.04 -9.62
CA LEU A 5 12.25 -2.90 -9.02
C LEU A 5 11.63 -4.26 -8.75
N LEU A 6 12.14 -5.29 -9.42
CA LEU A 6 11.71 -6.68 -9.24
C LEU A 6 12.75 -7.44 -8.40
N ILE A 7 12.34 -8.02 -7.28
CA ILE A 7 13.18 -8.81 -6.38
C ILE A 7 12.60 -10.23 -6.34
N GLU A 8 13.27 -11.16 -7.00
CA GLU A 8 12.83 -12.54 -7.22
C GLU A 8 14.06 -13.43 -7.37
N ASP A 9 14.15 -14.52 -6.64
CA ASP A 9 15.31 -15.40 -6.65
C ASP A 9 15.32 -16.39 -7.83
N ASP A 10 14.15 -16.88 -8.26
CA ASP A 10 14.07 -17.78 -9.40
C ASP A 10 14.43 -17.05 -10.70
N PRO A 11 15.51 -17.47 -11.41
CA PRO A 11 15.98 -16.79 -12.61
C PRO A 11 14.98 -16.84 -13.77
N ALA A 12 14.19 -17.90 -13.89
CA ALA A 12 13.21 -18.03 -14.97
C ALA A 12 12.00 -17.13 -14.73
N VAL A 13 11.51 -17.09 -13.50
CA VAL A 13 10.41 -16.20 -13.08
C VAL A 13 10.85 -14.74 -13.19
N ARG A 14 12.03 -14.42 -12.68
CA ARG A 14 12.63 -13.08 -12.74
C ARG A 14 12.78 -12.57 -14.16
N GLU A 15 13.37 -13.36 -15.05
CA GLU A 15 13.57 -12.95 -16.44
C GLU A 15 12.25 -12.86 -17.20
N GLY A 16 11.35 -13.82 -17.01
CA GLY A 16 10.02 -13.79 -17.63
C GLY A 16 9.22 -12.55 -17.24
N ALA A 17 9.17 -12.22 -15.94
CA ALA A 17 8.51 -11.03 -15.44
C ALA A 17 9.18 -9.73 -15.95
N ARG A 18 10.52 -9.67 -15.94
CA ARG A 18 11.29 -8.53 -16.44
C ARG A 18 10.98 -8.24 -17.91
N LEU A 19 11.00 -9.26 -18.78
CA LEU A 19 10.68 -9.10 -20.20
C LEU A 19 9.23 -8.68 -20.43
N ALA A 20 8.29 -9.27 -19.69
CA ALA A 20 6.89 -8.93 -19.80
C ALA A 20 6.62 -7.47 -19.41
N LEU A 21 7.17 -7.01 -18.30
CA LEU A 21 7.01 -5.63 -17.83
C LEU A 21 7.68 -4.62 -18.76
N ARG A 22 8.85 -4.93 -19.31
CA ARG A 22 9.50 -4.09 -20.33
C ARG A 22 8.66 -3.94 -21.60
N ARG A 23 8.01 -5.03 -22.07
CA ARG A 23 7.08 -4.96 -23.21
C ARG A 23 5.85 -4.07 -22.93
N GLN A 24 5.49 -3.88 -21.67
CA GLN A 24 4.41 -2.98 -21.24
C GLN A 24 4.89 -1.52 -21.08
N GLY A 25 6.15 -1.23 -21.36
CA GLY A 25 6.70 0.13 -21.32
C GLY A 25 7.27 0.54 -19.96
N HIS A 26 7.61 -0.42 -19.09
CA HIS A 26 8.30 -0.14 -17.82
C HIS A 26 9.82 -0.18 -17.96
N GLU A 27 10.50 0.68 -17.21
CA GLU A 27 11.92 0.53 -16.94
C GLU A 27 12.07 -0.44 -15.76
N VAL A 28 12.77 -1.57 -15.96
CA VAL A 28 12.84 -2.63 -14.95
C VAL A 28 14.26 -2.89 -14.52
N ALA A 29 14.54 -2.70 -13.24
CA ALA A 29 15.69 -3.24 -12.54
C ALA A 29 15.27 -4.54 -11.84
N ALA A 30 16.14 -5.55 -11.90
CA ALA A 30 15.87 -6.83 -11.26
C ALA A 30 17.00 -7.17 -10.26
N ALA A 31 16.65 -7.79 -9.14
CA ALA A 31 17.56 -8.26 -8.12
C ALA A 31 17.25 -9.72 -7.78
N GLU A 32 18.27 -10.49 -7.45
CA GLU A 32 18.17 -11.91 -7.12
C GLU A 32 18.00 -12.13 -5.63
N THR A 33 18.50 -11.22 -4.81
CA THR A 33 18.44 -11.29 -3.33
C THR A 33 17.84 -10.04 -2.73
N GLY A 34 17.39 -10.18 -1.48
CA GLY A 34 16.87 -9.04 -0.72
C GLY A 34 17.91 -7.93 -0.54
N GLU A 35 19.17 -8.29 -0.28
CA GLU A 35 20.28 -7.33 -0.10
C GLU A 35 20.54 -6.54 -1.38
N GLU A 36 20.60 -7.22 -2.52
CA GLU A 36 20.77 -6.59 -3.81
C GLU A 36 19.61 -5.63 -4.10
N GLY A 37 18.38 -6.06 -3.82
CA GLY A 37 17.18 -5.26 -3.95
C GLY A 37 17.23 -3.98 -3.14
N LEU A 38 17.62 -4.07 -1.87
CA LEU A 38 17.79 -2.91 -0.98
C LEU A 38 18.89 -1.96 -1.48
N GLY A 39 19.99 -2.49 -2.02
CA GLY A 39 21.03 -1.68 -2.65
C GLY A 39 20.53 -0.94 -3.88
N ARG A 40 19.77 -1.60 -4.73
CA ARG A 40 19.19 -1.01 -5.95
C ARG A 40 18.10 0.01 -5.66
N LEU A 41 17.36 -0.10 -4.56
CA LEU A 41 16.33 0.85 -4.17
C LEU A 41 16.85 2.30 -4.18
N ARG A 42 18.03 2.53 -3.63
CA ARG A 42 18.63 3.87 -3.52
C ARG A 42 19.14 4.41 -4.86
N SER A 43 19.80 3.57 -5.64
CA SER A 43 20.39 3.96 -6.93
C SER A 43 19.37 4.08 -8.04
N PHE A 44 18.44 3.12 -8.10
CA PHE A 44 17.42 3.04 -9.15
C PHE A 44 16.22 3.93 -8.88
N ARG A 45 15.85 4.25 -7.62
CA ARG A 45 14.69 5.05 -7.21
C ARG A 45 13.41 4.57 -7.90
N PRO A 46 12.94 3.34 -7.63
CA PRO A 46 11.76 2.80 -8.30
C PRO A 46 10.48 3.53 -7.89
N ASP A 47 9.50 3.55 -8.80
CA ASP A 47 8.14 4.01 -8.53
C ASP A 47 7.29 2.92 -7.85
N VAL A 48 7.69 1.65 -8.01
CA VAL A 48 7.06 0.48 -7.37
C VAL A 48 8.07 -0.66 -7.21
N VAL A 49 7.93 -1.40 -6.12
CA VAL A 49 8.71 -2.62 -5.85
C VAL A 49 7.79 -3.82 -5.98
N VAL A 50 8.21 -4.82 -6.76
CA VAL A 50 7.62 -6.16 -6.81
C VAL A 50 8.56 -7.09 -6.05
N LEU A 51 8.08 -7.71 -4.98
CA LEU A 51 8.90 -8.38 -3.98
C LEU A 51 8.40 -9.78 -3.69
N ASP A 52 9.24 -10.78 -3.97
CA ASP A 52 8.95 -12.14 -3.51
C ASP A 52 9.07 -12.24 -1.99
N LEU A 53 8.14 -12.95 -1.38
CA LEU A 53 8.18 -13.28 0.04
C LEU A 53 9.25 -14.31 0.37
N MET A 54 9.44 -15.29 -0.50
CA MET A 54 10.28 -16.47 -0.26
C MET A 54 11.68 -16.29 -0.85
N LEU A 55 12.38 -15.23 -0.42
CA LEU A 55 13.76 -15.00 -0.81
C LEU A 55 14.75 -15.78 0.07
N PRO A 56 15.85 -16.28 -0.48
CA PRO A 56 16.94 -16.85 0.30
C PRO A 56 17.68 -15.76 1.09
N GLY A 57 18.20 -16.12 2.24
CA GLY A 57 18.92 -15.19 3.13
C GLY A 57 17.96 -14.23 3.85
N VAL A 58 17.90 -12.98 3.41
CA VAL A 58 16.97 -11.99 3.96
C VAL A 58 15.58 -12.17 3.34
N SER A 59 14.61 -12.61 4.14
CA SER A 59 13.23 -12.84 3.67
C SER A 59 12.58 -11.58 3.10
N GLY A 60 11.63 -11.75 2.18
CA GLY A 60 10.88 -10.62 1.61
C GLY A 60 10.15 -9.78 2.66
N LEU A 61 9.70 -10.38 3.77
CA LEU A 61 9.11 -9.64 4.89
C LEU A 61 10.12 -8.68 5.53
N GLU A 62 11.35 -9.13 5.72
CA GLU A 62 12.40 -8.30 6.31
C GLU A 62 12.84 -7.20 5.32
N VAL A 63 12.93 -7.52 4.02
CA VAL A 63 13.16 -6.51 2.96
C VAL A 63 12.07 -5.45 3.00
N CYS A 64 10.80 -5.85 3.08
CA CYS A 64 9.68 -4.92 3.20
C CYS A 64 9.80 -4.00 4.42
N ARG A 65 10.12 -4.54 5.60
CA ARG A 65 10.33 -3.74 6.82
C ARG A 65 11.44 -2.70 6.63
N ARG A 66 12.58 -3.11 6.06
CA ARG A 66 13.72 -2.20 5.80
C ARG A 66 13.37 -1.11 4.80
N ILE A 67 12.62 -1.45 3.74
CA ILE A 67 12.14 -0.43 2.80
C ILE A 67 11.22 0.56 3.53
N ARG A 68 10.29 0.07 4.35
CA ARG A 68 9.31 0.91 5.06
C ARG A 68 9.91 1.79 6.15
N ALA A 69 11.08 1.46 6.67
CA ALA A 69 11.79 2.32 7.62
C ALA A 69 12.17 3.68 6.99
N ASP A 70 12.53 3.68 5.70
CA ASP A 70 13.08 4.85 5.03
C ASP A 70 12.24 5.35 3.83
N SER A 71 11.24 4.57 3.37
CA SER A 71 10.54 4.86 2.12
C SER A 71 9.07 4.47 2.15
N GLN A 72 8.25 5.28 1.46
CA GLN A 72 6.84 4.99 1.21
C GLN A 72 6.59 4.48 -0.23
N VAL A 73 7.64 4.07 -0.95
CA VAL A 73 7.50 3.48 -2.28
C VAL A 73 6.48 2.33 -2.24
N PRO A 74 5.53 2.24 -3.17
CA PRO A 74 4.57 1.15 -3.22
C PRO A 74 5.24 -0.21 -3.31
N ILE A 75 4.76 -1.19 -2.55
CA ILE A 75 5.26 -2.57 -2.56
C ILE A 75 4.11 -3.53 -2.90
N ILE A 76 4.31 -4.31 -3.96
CA ILE A 76 3.45 -5.43 -4.32
C ILE A 76 4.21 -6.71 -3.94
N MET A 77 3.66 -7.47 -3.00
CA MET A 77 4.24 -8.75 -2.64
C MET A 77 3.81 -9.86 -3.60
N VAL A 78 4.74 -10.76 -3.89
CA VAL A 78 4.47 -11.99 -4.62
C VAL A 78 4.60 -13.15 -3.64
N THR A 79 3.61 -14.04 -3.57
CA THR A 79 3.58 -15.14 -2.60
C THR A 79 3.13 -16.44 -3.26
N ALA A 80 3.65 -17.59 -2.79
CA ALA A 80 3.13 -18.89 -3.17
C ALA A 80 1.73 -19.10 -2.55
N MET A 81 0.86 -19.80 -3.26
CA MET A 81 -0.47 -20.16 -2.76
C MET A 81 -0.34 -21.17 -1.62
N GLY A 82 -0.80 -20.84 -0.42
CA GLY A 82 -0.86 -21.85 0.62
C GLY A 82 -1.04 -21.37 2.07
N ASP A 83 -0.54 -20.23 2.46
CA ASP A 83 -0.68 -19.76 3.82
C ASP A 83 -1.34 -18.39 3.91
N ASP A 84 -2.61 -18.41 4.35
CA ASP A 84 -3.35 -17.22 4.75
C ASP A 84 -2.57 -16.36 5.75
N VAL A 85 -1.69 -16.99 6.53
CA VAL A 85 -0.82 -16.36 7.52
C VAL A 85 0.22 -15.48 6.84
N ASP A 86 0.88 -15.97 5.78
CA ASP A 86 1.91 -15.20 5.06
C ASP A 86 1.36 -13.96 4.38
N ILE A 87 0.16 -14.06 3.83
CA ILE A 87 -0.55 -12.91 3.23
C ILE A 87 -0.83 -11.85 4.30
N VAL A 88 -1.39 -12.24 5.45
CA VAL A 88 -1.71 -11.32 6.54
C VAL A 88 -0.43 -10.68 7.09
N VAL A 89 0.60 -11.47 7.34
CA VAL A 89 1.89 -10.97 7.87
C VAL A 89 2.54 -10.01 6.86
N GLY A 90 2.53 -10.35 5.56
CA GLY A 90 3.05 -9.49 4.50
C GLY A 90 2.34 -8.14 4.44
N LEU A 91 1.01 -8.17 4.48
CA LEU A 91 0.19 -6.97 4.48
C LEU A 91 0.40 -6.13 5.74
N GLU A 92 0.46 -6.75 6.93
CA GLU A 92 0.74 -6.06 8.19
C GLU A 92 2.15 -5.47 8.24
N THR A 93 3.11 -6.08 7.53
CA THR A 93 4.50 -5.61 7.44
C THR A 93 4.63 -4.33 6.62
N GLY A 94 3.69 -4.06 5.69
CA GLY A 94 3.70 -2.80 4.95
C GLY A 94 3.45 -2.91 3.45
N ALA A 95 3.11 -4.08 2.92
CA ALA A 95 2.74 -4.20 1.51
C ALA A 95 1.46 -3.41 1.19
N ASP A 96 1.42 -2.83 0.00
CA ASP A 96 0.26 -2.11 -0.52
C ASP A 96 -0.70 -3.04 -1.27
N ASP A 97 -0.16 -4.12 -1.84
CA ASP A 97 -0.91 -5.13 -2.56
C ASP A 97 -0.15 -6.46 -2.57
N TYR A 98 -0.80 -7.54 -3.03
CA TYR A 98 -0.14 -8.82 -3.22
C TYR A 98 -0.65 -9.57 -4.47
N VAL A 99 0.16 -10.48 -4.99
CA VAL A 99 -0.18 -11.37 -6.09
C VAL A 99 0.24 -12.79 -5.73
N VAL A 100 -0.63 -13.76 -6.01
CA VAL A 100 -0.37 -15.18 -5.74
C VAL A 100 0.30 -15.83 -6.96
N LYS A 101 1.36 -16.60 -6.74
CA LYS A 101 2.01 -17.43 -7.78
C LYS A 101 1.08 -18.60 -8.20
N PRO A 102 1.02 -18.99 -9.49
CA PRO A 102 1.83 -18.48 -10.60
C PRO A 102 1.35 -17.11 -11.09
N VAL A 103 2.30 -16.19 -11.23
CA VAL A 103 2.00 -14.79 -11.57
C VAL A 103 1.79 -14.65 -13.08
N GLN A 104 0.58 -14.34 -13.48
CA GLN A 104 0.31 -13.94 -14.86
C GLN A 104 0.78 -12.49 -15.09
N ALA A 105 1.59 -12.26 -16.12
CA ALA A 105 2.13 -10.95 -16.43
C ALA A 105 1.06 -9.85 -16.55
N ARG A 106 -0.11 -10.17 -17.11
CA ARG A 106 -1.24 -9.23 -17.20
C ARG A 106 -1.81 -8.85 -15.84
N VAL A 107 -1.85 -9.79 -14.90
CA VAL A 107 -2.33 -9.54 -13.54
C VAL A 107 -1.35 -8.64 -12.80
N LEU A 108 -0.06 -8.96 -12.86
CA LEU A 108 0.99 -8.14 -12.25
C LEU A 108 0.98 -6.71 -12.80
N GLU A 109 0.88 -6.55 -14.12
CA GLU A 109 0.79 -5.25 -14.78
C GLU A 109 -0.45 -4.45 -14.30
N ALA A 110 -1.61 -5.10 -14.23
CA ALA A 110 -2.82 -4.43 -13.73
C ALA A 110 -2.65 -3.93 -12.29
N ARG A 111 -1.94 -4.69 -11.43
CA ARG A 111 -1.62 -4.30 -10.06
C ARG A 111 -0.66 -3.13 -10.01
N ILE A 112 0.41 -3.18 -10.80
CA ILE A 112 1.39 -2.09 -10.91
C ILE A 112 0.69 -0.79 -11.32
N ARG A 113 -0.13 -0.81 -12.38
CA ARG A 113 -0.89 0.37 -12.82
C ARG A 113 -1.84 0.88 -11.74
N ALA A 114 -2.56 -0.03 -11.07
CA ALA A 114 -3.49 0.35 -10.01
C ALA A 114 -2.74 1.04 -8.85
N VAL A 115 -1.60 0.51 -8.45
CA VAL A 115 -0.79 1.09 -7.38
C VAL A 115 -0.19 2.44 -7.78
N LEU A 116 0.37 2.56 -9.00
CA LEU A 116 0.96 3.81 -9.50
C LEU A 116 -0.09 4.92 -9.68
N ARG A 117 -1.26 4.61 -10.23
CA ARG A 117 -2.37 5.56 -10.35
C ARG A 117 -2.80 6.12 -8.98
N ARG A 118 -2.66 5.32 -7.90
CA ARG A 118 -2.94 5.78 -6.53
C ARG A 118 -1.95 6.84 -6.05
N VAL A 119 -0.72 6.81 -6.55
CA VAL A 119 0.30 7.83 -6.27
C VAL A 119 0.04 9.11 -7.05
N GLU A 120 -0.43 8.99 -8.31
CA GLU A 120 -0.65 10.12 -9.22
C GLU A 120 -2.01 10.84 -9.02
N ALA A 121 -3.03 10.13 -8.52
CA ALA A 121 -4.36 10.68 -8.31
C ALA A 121 -4.43 11.57 -7.07
N ALA A 122 -3.84 12.77 -7.15
CA ALA A 122 -4.22 13.86 -6.28
C ALA A 122 -5.70 14.23 -6.56
N PRO A 123 -6.55 14.45 -5.55
CA PRO A 123 -7.89 14.99 -5.78
C PRO A 123 -7.76 16.34 -6.49
N SER A 124 -8.42 16.49 -7.63
CA SER A 124 -8.48 17.78 -8.34
C SER A 124 -9.08 18.83 -7.42
N PRO A 125 -8.56 20.09 -7.39
CA PRO A 125 -9.01 21.14 -6.48
C PRO A 125 -10.39 21.73 -6.82
N ASP A 126 -11.14 21.14 -7.73
CA ASP A 126 -12.42 21.66 -8.28
C ASP A 126 -13.64 21.33 -7.42
N GLY A 127 -13.59 21.51 -6.15
CA GLY A 127 -14.77 21.28 -5.31
C GLY A 127 -14.75 21.96 -3.95
N GLY A 128 -14.30 23.19 -3.80
CA GLY A 128 -14.57 24.03 -2.61
C GLY A 128 -14.24 23.45 -1.24
N VAL A 129 -13.55 22.31 -1.20
CA VAL A 129 -13.13 21.64 0.05
C VAL A 129 -11.91 22.38 0.59
N PRO A 130 -11.88 22.76 1.88
CA PRO A 130 -10.70 23.38 2.49
C PRO A 130 -9.45 22.55 2.18
N ALA A 131 -8.37 23.22 1.73
CA ALA A 131 -7.13 22.57 1.36
C ALA A 131 -6.56 21.69 2.52
N ALA A 132 -6.90 22.02 3.76
CA ALA A 132 -6.51 21.25 4.94
C ALA A 132 -7.67 21.18 5.95
N GLU A 133 -7.98 19.99 6.43
CA GLU A 133 -8.97 19.70 7.44
C GLU A 133 -8.30 19.27 8.75
N THR A 134 -8.82 19.75 9.87
CA THR A 134 -8.28 19.41 11.19
C THR A 134 -9.32 18.69 12.03
N TYR A 135 -8.95 17.54 12.55
CA TYR A 135 -9.74 16.68 13.40
C TYR A 135 -8.98 16.44 14.72
N GLY A 136 -9.21 17.31 15.71
CA GLY A 136 -8.40 17.28 16.94
C GLY A 136 -6.92 17.45 16.67
N GLU A 137 -6.12 16.43 16.95
CA GLU A 137 -4.65 16.43 16.74
C GLU A 137 -4.24 16.00 15.31
N LEU A 138 -5.19 15.46 14.51
CA LEU A 138 -4.96 14.99 13.15
C LEU A 138 -5.31 16.09 12.14
N ARG A 139 -4.34 16.45 11.30
CA ARG A 139 -4.56 17.39 10.19
C ARG A 139 -4.29 16.66 8.86
N ILE A 140 -5.23 16.79 7.94
CA ILE A 140 -5.20 16.18 6.61
C ILE A 140 -5.19 17.30 5.57
N ASP A 141 -4.13 17.42 4.81
CA ASP A 141 -4.04 18.28 3.65
C ASP A 141 -4.32 17.43 2.40
N ARG A 142 -5.52 17.59 1.84
CA ARG A 142 -5.94 16.80 0.66
C ARG A 142 -5.25 17.25 -0.61
N ALA A 143 -4.93 18.54 -0.74
CA ALA A 143 -4.26 19.09 -1.91
C ALA A 143 -2.77 18.73 -1.93
N GLY A 144 -2.11 18.87 -0.77
CA GLY A 144 -0.70 18.52 -0.62
C GLY A 144 -0.47 17.01 -0.36
N LEU A 145 -1.54 16.20 -0.21
CA LEU A 145 -1.48 14.77 0.15
C LEU A 145 -0.62 14.51 1.39
N THR A 146 -0.67 15.43 2.35
CA THR A 146 0.13 15.33 3.58
C THR A 146 -0.77 15.17 4.80
N VAL A 147 -0.24 14.43 5.77
CA VAL A 147 -0.93 14.18 7.04
C VAL A 147 0.03 14.53 8.18
N THR A 148 -0.47 15.27 9.16
CA THR A 148 0.26 15.51 10.39
C THR A 148 -0.58 15.09 11.59
N CYS A 149 0.05 14.58 12.63
CA CYS A 149 -0.58 14.26 13.90
C CYS A 149 0.26 14.85 15.02
N ARG A 150 -0.37 15.62 15.92
CA ARG A 150 0.34 16.35 17.00
C ARG A 150 1.46 17.26 16.47
N GLY A 151 1.24 17.85 15.29
CA GLY A 151 2.23 18.69 14.63
C GLY A 151 3.40 17.96 13.92
N ALA A 152 3.52 16.65 14.08
CA ALA A 152 4.54 15.85 13.40
C ALA A 152 4.00 15.26 12.09
N ALA A 153 4.81 15.25 11.04
CA ALA A 153 4.45 14.61 9.77
C ALA A 153 4.29 13.09 9.95
N VAL A 154 3.24 12.53 9.38
CA VAL A 154 2.96 11.09 9.39
C VAL A 154 3.22 10.54 7.98
N PRO A 155 4.30 9.79 7.76
CA PRO A 155 4.61 9.21 6.47
C PRO A 155 3.67 8.03 6.19
N LEU A 156 2.69 8.22 5.31
CA LEU A 156 1.73 7.21 4.92
C LEU A 156 2.10 6.58 3.57
N ALA A 157 1.99 5.25 3.48
CA ALA A 157 2.03 4.57 2.21
C ALA A 157 0.80 4.94 1.35
N PRO A 158 0.84 4.82 0.01
CA PRO A 158 -0.26 5.24 -0.86
C PRO A 158 -1.62 4.63 -0.51
N SER A 159 -1.65 3.35 -0.14
CA SER A 159 -2.88 2.67 0.30
C SER A 159 -3.43 3.23 1.62
N GLU A 160 -2.55 3.53 2.58
CA GLU A 160 -2.92 4.09 3.88
C GLU A 160 -3.48 5.51 3.75
N LEU A 161 -2.81 6.35 2.94
CA LEU A 161 -3.27 7.70 2.66
C LEU A 161 -4.63 7.68 1.98
N ARG A 162 -4.80 6.88 0.93
CA ARG A 162 -6.07 6.77 0.23
C ARG A 162 -7.20 6.26 1.12
N LEU A 163 -6.92 5.29 2.00
CA LEU A 163 -7.88 4.81 2.99
C LEU A 163 -8.31 5.93 3.94
N LEU A 164 -7.37 6.70 4.46
CA LEU A 164 -7.66 7.84 5.33
C LEU A 164 -8.48 8.90 4.60
N LEU A 165 -8.10 9.27 3.39
CA LEU A 165 -8.83 10.24 2.56
C LEU A 165 -10.26 9.78 2.25
N THR A 166 -10.47 8.48 1.95
CA THR A 166 -11.79 7.90 1.70
C THR A 166 -12.68 7.95 2.94
N LEU A 167 -12.15 7.53 4.09
CA LEU A 167 -12.89 7.49 5.34
C LEU A 167 -13.21 8.90 5.84
N SER A 168 -12.25 9.82 5.79
CA SER A 168 -12.42 11.20 6.26
C SER A 168 -13.23 12.10 5.33
N ALA A 169 -13.46 11.69 4.07
CA ALA A 169 -14.34 12.42 3.15
C ALA A 169 -15.82 12.39 3.58
N ALA A 170 -16.22 11.42 4.42
CA ALA A 170 -17.59 11.29 4.91
C ALA A 170 -17.58 10.88 6.39
N PRO A 171 -17.23 11.80 7.31
CA PRO A 171 -17.21 11.53 8.75
C PRO A 171 -18.59 11.01 9.24
N GLY A 172 -18.57 10.02 10.12
CA GLY A 172 -19.79 9.39 10.63
C GLY A 172 -20.37 8.29 9.74
N ARG A 173 -20.01 8.23 8.45
CA ARG A 173 -20.45 7.18 7.54
C ARG A 173 -19.71 5.89 7.80
N VAL A 174 -20.45 4.77 7.85
CA VAL A 174 -19.88 3.43 7.92
C VAL A 174 -19.62 2.92 6.48
N PHE A 175 -18.39 2.53 6.23
CA PHE A 175 -17.99 1.88 4.99
C PHE A 175 -17.79 0.38 5.24
N SER A 176 -18.41 -0.47 4.43
CA SER A 176 -18.10 -1.89 4.47
C SER A 176 -16.66 -2.16 3.99
N ARG A 177 -16.10 -3.31 4.39
CA ARG A 177 -14.78 -3.74 3.88
C ARG A 177 -14.75 -3.80 2.36
N GLN A 178 -15.84 -4.27 1.75
CA GLN A 178 -15.96 -4.35 0.30
C GLN A 178 -15.95 -2.96 -0.36
N GLN A 179 -16.67 -2.00 0.23
CA GLN A 179 -16.67 -0.62 -0.26
C GLN A 179 -15.27 0.02 -0.15
N LEU A 180 -14.57 -0.21 0.96
CA LEU A 180 -13.20 0.28 1.13
C LEU A 180 -12.23 -0.42 0.19
N LEU A 181 -12.36 -1.73 -0.01
CA LEU A 181 -11.55 -2.47 -0.96
C LEU A 181 -11.73 -1.90 -2.37
N GLN A 182 -12.97 -1.64 -2.77
CA GLN A 182 -13.30 -1.05 -4.07
C GLN A 182 -12.78 0.40 -4.20
N ALA A 183 -12.91 1.22 -3.17
CA ALA A 183 -12.50 2.62 -3.21
C ALA A 183 -10.97 2.80 -3.19
N VAL A 184 -10.25 1.95 -2.46
CA VAL A 184 -8.80 2.06 -2.26
C VAL A 184 -8.02 1.22 -3.26
N TRP A 185 -8.49 0.00 -3.61
CA TRP A 185 -7.82 -0.94 -4.52
C TRP A 185 -8.47 -1.09 -5.89
N GLU A 186 -9.65 -0.45 -6.13
CA GLU A 186 -10.41 -0.35 -7.39
C GLU A 186 -11.20 -1.59 -7.86
N HIS A 187 -12.07 -1.37 -8.87
CA HIS A 187 -13.17 -2.25 -9.27
C HIS A 187 -12.81 -3.63 -9.83
N SER A 188 -11.59 -3.85 -10.27
CA SER A 188 -11.16 -5.13 -10.84
C SER A 188 -10.63 -6.12 -9.81
N TYR A 189 -10.75 -5.77 -8.53
CA TYR A 189 -10.15 -6.53 -7.46
C TYR A 189 -11.15 -7.51 -6.82
N HIS A 190 -11.02 -8.78 -7.11
CA HIS A 190 -11.60 -9.86 -6.31
C HIS A 190 -10.69 -10.11 -5.08
N GLY A 191 -10.27 -9.04 -4.43
CA GLY A 191 -9.29 -9.07 -3.37
C GLY A 191 -9.90 -9.39 -2.02
N ASP A 192 -9.01 -9.81 -1.15
CA ASP A 192 -9.31 -10.19 0.21
C ASP A 192 -9.57 -8.96 1.10
N ALA A 193 -10.65 -9.00 1.85
CA ALA A 193 -10.98 -7.98 2.86
C ALA A 193 -9.86 -7.78 3.91
N ARG A 194 -8.97 -8.76 4.06
CA ARG A 194 -7.76 -8.68 4.90
C ARG A 194 -6.84 -7.52 4.55
N LEU A 195 -6.79 -7.09 3.26
CA LEU A 195 -6.07 -5.88 2.84
C LEU A 195 -6.56 -4.64 3.61
N VAL A 196 -7.86 -4.50 3.73
CA VAL A 196 -8.48 -3.37 4.44
C VAL A 196 -8.12 -3.41 5.92
N ASP A 197 -8.28 -4.57 6.56
CA ASP A 197 -8.03 -4.73 7.99
C ASP A 197 -6.55 -4.48 8.34
N ALA A 198 -5.61 -5.01 7.54
CA ALA A 198 -4.18 -4.76 7.70
C ALA A 198 -3.83 -3.28 7.47
N CYS A 199 -4.39 -2.65 6.45
CA CYS A 199 -4.19 -1.24 6.17
C CYS A 199 -4.72 -0.35 7.30
N VAL A 200 -5.91 -0.63 7.83
CA VAL A 200 -6.47 0.07 9.01
C VAL A 200 -5.56 -0.08 10.22
N LYS A 201 -5.04 -1.29 10.48
CA LYS A 201 -4.12 -1.55 11.61
C LYS A 201 -2.86 -0.69 11.50
N ARG A 202 -2.22 -0.68 10.34
CA ARG A 202 -1.01 0.15 10.10
C ARG A 202 -1.30 1.63 10.22
N LEU A 203 -2.38 2.09 9.59
CA LEU A 203 -2.78 3.50 9.62
C LEU A 203 -3.01 3.97 11.07
N ARG A 204 -3.76 3.21 11.88
CA ARG A 204 -3.94 3.49 13.30
C ARG A 204 -2.62 3.62 14.05
N THR A 205 -1.71 2.68 13.84
CA THR A 205 -0.37 2.73 14.45
C THR A 205 0.38 3.99 14.09
N LYS A 206 0.36 4.40 12.82
CA LYS A 206 1.08 5.58 12.33
C LYS A 206 0.51 6.90 12.85
N ILE A 207 -0.81 7.02 12.98
CA ILE A 207 -1.46 8.20 13.55
C ILE A 207 -1.53 8.17 15.10
N GLY A 208 -0.92 7.16 15.72
CA GLY A 208 -0.84 7.06 17.18
C GLY A 208 -2.16 6.67 17.86
N GLU A 209 -3.04 5.96 17.16
CA GLU A 209 -4.30 5.47 17.73
C GLU A 209 -4.14 4.16 18.50
N PRO A 210 -4.63 4.08 19.75
CA PRO A 210 -4.66 2.82 20.47
C PRO A 210 -5.70 1.87 19.85
N SER A 211 -5.32 0.63 19.59
CA SER A 211 -6.20 -0.37 18.95
C SER A 211 -7.47 -0.67 19.74
N ARG A 212 -7.46 -0.50 21.05
CA ARG A 212 -8.61 -0.79 21.92
C ARG A 212 -9.61 0.37 22.03
N GLN A 213 -9.16 1.61 21.83
CA GLN A 213 -9.99 2.81 21.90
C GLN A 213 -9.56 3.79 20.80
N PRO A 214 -9.80 3.45 19.52
CA PRO A 214 -9.47 4.34 18.43
C PRO A 214 -10.29 5.63 18.51
N ARG A 215 -9.68 6.77 18.20
CA ARG A 215 -10.34 8.09 18.22
C ARG A 215 -10.91 8.45 16.87
N TYR A 216 -10.16 8.19 15.81
CA TYR A 216 -10.48 8.61 14.43
C TYR A 216 -11.12 7.49 13.61
N ILE A 217 -10.51 6.30 13.59
CA ILE A 217 -10.98 5.19 12.76
C ILE A 217 -11.65 4.14 13.65
N GLN A 218 -12.97 4.16 13.70
CA GLN A 218 -13.78 3.23 14.50
C GLN A 218 -14.04 1.93 13.74
N THR A 219 -13.98 0.81 14.47
CA THR A 219 -14.47 -0.48 13.95
C THR A 219 -15.94 -0.63 14.31
N VAL A 220 -16.81 -0.71 13.32
CA VAL A 220 -18.22 -1.02 13.51
C VAL A 220 -18.39 -2.53 13.29
N ARG A 221 -18.50 -3.28 14.40
CA ARG A 221 -18.53 -4.75 14.37
C ARG A 221 -19.62 -5.26 13.43
N GLY A 222 -19.27 -6.20 12.57
CA GLY A 222 -20.15 -6.79 11.55
C GLY A 222 -20.37 -5.92 10.30
N PHE A 223 -20.02 -4.63 10.33
CA PHE A 223 -20.28 -3.70 9.22
C PHE A 223 -19.02 -3.19 8.52
N GLY A 224 -17.97 -2.80 9.27
CA GLY A 224 -16.75 -2.26 8.67
C GLY A 224 -16.10 -1.16 9.49
N TYR A 225 -15.79 -0.02 8.85
CA TYR A 225 -15.05 1.07 9.46
C TYR A 225 -15.73 2.42 9.23
N ARG A 226 -15.53 3.34 10.17
CA ARG A 226 -16.04 4.69 10.14
C ARG A 226 -14.96 5.66 10.61
N PHE A 227 -14.92 6.84 10.02
CA PHE A 227 -14.12 7.95 10.54
C PHE A 227 -14.97 8.79 11.49
N ASP A 228 -14.51 8.99 12.70
CA ASP A 228 -15.11 9.90 13.66
C ASP A 228 -14.22 11.14 13.80
N SER A 229 -14.86 12.30 13.91
CA SER A 229 -14.20 13.58 14.22
C SER A 229 -14.26 13.80 15.72
N PRO A 230 -13.20 13.53 16.47
CA PRO A 230 -13.17 13.95 17.87
C PRO A 230 -13.24 15.48 17.93
N ARG A 231 -14.10 15.97 18.78
CA ARG A 231 -14.24 17.41 19.08
C ARG A 231 -13.01 17.91 19.84
#